data_1bc648d309cfd8e801ecaee871221d40
#
_entry.id   1bc648d309cfd8e801ecaee871221d40
#
_cell.length_a   1.000
_cell.length_b   1.000
_cell.length_c   1.000
_cell.angle_alpha   90.00
_cell.angle_beta   90.00
_cell.angle_gamma   90.00
#
_symmetry.space_group_name_H-M   'P 1'
#
loop_
_entity.id
_entity.type
_entity.pdbx_description
1 polymer ?
#
loop_
_entity_poly.entity_id
_entity_poly.type
_entity_poly.pdbx_seq_one_letter_code
_entity_poly.pdbx_strand_id
1 'polypeptide(L)'
;MFKKKRLTAKDFDQRILELYDHYAHGKITKREFLKNVGKYTATGVTALSVFNSLIPNYAYAEQVSFNDPDIKANYVEYESKNGNGKIKGYFVKPSKANDKTAAVLVIHENRGLNPYIKDVARRIAKAGFIALAPDGLSSLGGYPGNDADGKTMQSKIDNQKLLNDFFNGFEFLYNHSDTNKKIGSVGFCYGGGVCNALAVAYPELSASVPFYGSQAKVEDVPRIKAPLLLHYAELDERINKGWPDYEAALKANKKNYTAHIYKGCNHGFHNDSTPRYDKTNADLAWKRTIEFFEKNLV
;
A
#
# COMPACT_ATOMS: atom_id res chain seq x y z
N MET A 1 7.99 -8.57 -33.83
CA MET A 1 8.50 -8.00 -32.57
C MET A 1 8.14 -8.97 -31.44
N PHE A 2 9.08 -9.74 -30.90
CA PHE A 2 8.79 -10.69 -29.82
C PHE A 2 8.48 -9.89 -28.57
N LYS A 3 7.25 -10.02 -28.04
CA LYS A 3 6.92 -9.47 -26.70
C LYS A 3 7.86 -10.12 -25.68
N LYS A 4 8.74 -9.36 -25.06
CA LYS A 4 9.58 -9.84 -23.96
C LYS A 4 8.65 -10.45 -22.89
N LYS A 5 8.85 -11.72 -22.55
CA LYS A 5 8.08 -12.39 -21.48
C LYS A 5 8.25 -11.59 -20.19
N ARG A 6 7.14 -11.26 -19.54
CA ARG A 6 7.16 -10.64 -18.22
C ARG A 6 7.70 -11.66 -17.21
N LEU A 7 8.73 -11.28 -16.47
CA LEU A 7 9.26 -12.09 -15.38
C LEU A 7 8.29 -12.06 -14.18
N THR A 8 8.24 -13.17 -13.45
CA THR A 8 7.43 -13.38 -12.25
C THR A 8 8.33 -13.85 -11.11
N ALA A 9 7.82 -13.93 -9.89
CA ALA A 9 8.59 -14.45 -8.75
C ALA A 9 9.18 -15.85 -9.02
N LYS A 10 8.48 -16.68 -9.82
CA LYS A 10 8.91 -18.04 -10.18
C LYS A 10 10.15 -18.09 -11.09
N ASP A 11 10.50 -16.99 -11.72
CA ASP A 11 11.69 -16.88 -12.57
C ASP A 11 12.96 -16.51 -11.76
N PHE A 12 12.85 -16.38 -10.42
CA PHE A 12 13.94 -16.04 -9.51
C PHE A 12 14.09 -17.07 -8.39
N ASP A 13 15.32 -17.27 -7.91
CA ASP A 13 15.55 -17.98 -6.65
C ASP A 13 14.93 -17.16 -5.49
N GLN A 14 14.23 -17.84 -4.59
CA GLN A 14 13.55 -17.17 -3.46
C GLN A 14 14.50 -16.31 -2.61
N ARG A 15 15.76 -16.75 -2.45
CA ARG A 15 16.79 -15.97 -1.73
C ARG A 15 17.11 -14.63 -2.39
N ILE A 16 16.97 -14.53 -3.73
CA ILE A 16 17.11 -13.25 -4.46
C ILE A 16 15.96 -12.31 -4.12
N LEU A 17 14.74 -12.83 -4.03
CA LEU A 17 13.54 -12.04 -3.68
C LEU A 17 13.62 -11.55 -2.23
N GLU A 18 14.13 -12.36 -1.31
CA GLU A 18 14.39 -11.98 0.09
C GLU A 18 15.47 -10.90 0.20
N LEU A 19 16.59 -11.05 -0.52
CA LEU A 19 17.63 -10.01 -0.61
C LEU A 19 17.05 -8.70 -1.18
N TYR A 20 16.17 -8.79 -2.16
CA TYR A 20 15.52 -7.61 -2.72
C TYR A 20 14.56 -6.96 -1.71
N ASP A 21 13.84 -7.74 -0.91
CA ASP A 21 13.01 -7.22 0.17
C ASP A 21 13.85 -6.50 1.23
N HIS A 22 14.98 -7.09 1.63
CA HIS A 22 15.93 -6.43 2.54
C HIS A 22 16.45 -5.11 1.98
N TYR A 23 16.81 -5.08 0.69
CA TYR A 23 17.21 -3.84 0.01
C TYR A 23 16.05 -2.83 -0.04
N ALA A 24 14.85 -3.25 -0.45
CA ALA A 24 13.68 -2.39 -0.56
C ALA A 24 13.30 -1.73 0.77
N HIS A 25 13.58 -2.40 1.91
CA HIS A 25 13.32 -1.89 3.26
C HIS A 25 14.55 -1.27 3.95
N GLY A 26 15.67 -1.09 3.24
CA GLY A 26 16.85 -0.40 3.76
C GLY A 26 17.69 -1.22 4.75
N LYS A 27 17.43 -2.52 4.90
CA LYS A 27 18.26 -3.41 5.74
C LYS A 27 19.64 -3.67 5.14
N ILE A 28 19.73 -3.60 3.82
CA ILE A 28 20.99 -3.68 3.06
C ILE A 28 21.04 -2.59 1.99
N THR A 29 22.25 -2.19 1.63
CA THR A 29 22.50 -1.25 0.55
C THR A 29 22.40 -1.94 -0.83
N LYS A 30 22.27 -1.16 -1.91
CA LYS A 30 22.35 -1.70 -3.29
C LYS A 30 23.66 -2.45 -3.54
N ARG A 31 24.77 -1.97 -3.00
CA ARG A 31 26.09 -2.60 -3.12
C ARG A 31 26.11 -3.98 -2.46
N GLU A 32 25.55 -4.10 -1.26
CA GLU A 32 25.42 -5.37 -0.55
C GLU A 32 24.48 -6.32 -1.28
N PHE A 33 23.35 -5.84 -1.80
CA PHE A 33 22.48 -6.63 -2.66
C PHE A 33 23.24 -7.21 -3.85
N LEU A 34 23.93 -6.35 -4.63
CA LEU A 34 24.68 -6.79 -5.82
C LEU A 34 25.79 -7.78 -5.47
N LYS A 35 26.49 -7.60 -4.33
CA LYS A 35 27.51 -8.53 -3.85
C LYS A 35 26.94 -9.90 -3.50
N ASN A 36 25.77 -9.94 -2.85
CA ASN A 36 25.19 -11.18 -2.36
C ASN A 36 24.39 -11.94 -3.42
N VAL A 37 23.69 -11.24 -4.32
CA VAL A 37 22.85 -11.86 -5.34
C VAL A 37 23.68 -12.71 -6.33
N GLY A 38 24.92 -12.33 -6.58
CA GLY A 38 25.83 -13.11 -7.45
C GLY A 38 26.04 -14.56 -7.03
N LYS A 39 25.80 -14.89 -5.75
CA LYS A 39 25.89 -16.25 -5.22
C LYS A 39 24.73 -17.16 -5.67
N TYR A 40 23.64 -16.57 -6.14
CA TYR A 40 22.38 -17.26 -6.48
C TYR A 40 21.98 -17.07 -7.95
N THR A 41 22.87 -16.47 -8.77
CA THR A 41 22.60 -16.27 -10.19
C THR A 41 23.24 -17.38 -11.02
N ALA A 42 22.57 -17.73 -12.14
CA ALA A 42 23.14 -18.67 -13.10
C ALA A 42 24.36 -18.07 -13.82
N THR A 43 25.23 -18.95 -14.33
CA THR A 43 26.42 -18.56 -15.12
C THR A 43 25.99 -17.65 -16.29
N GLY A 44 26.65 -16.52 -16.43
CA GLY A 44 26.38 -15.54 -17.49
C GLY A 44 25.31 -14.47 -17.14
N VAL A 45 24.62 -14.59 -16.01
CA VAL A 45 23.68 -13.57 -15.52
C VAL A 45 24.39 -12.62 -14.56
N THR A 46 24.39 -11.32 -14.86
CA THR A 46 25.02 -10.33 -13.98
C THR A 46 24.09 -9.93 -12.83
N ALA A 47 24.67 -9.65 -11.66
CA ALA A 47 23.92 -9.14 -10.52
C ALA A 47 23.13 -7.86 -10.83
N LEU A 48 23.66 -7.01 -11.71
CA LEU A 48 23.01 -5.79 -12.17
C LEU A 48 21.78 -6.09 -13.04
N SER A 49 21.85 -7.10 -13.91
CA SER A 49 20.69 -7.48 -14.75
C SER A 49 19.56 -8.03 -13.89
N VAL A 50 19.88 -8.82 -12.86
CA VAL A 50 18.89 -9.29 -11.88
C VAL A 50 18.27 -8.12 -11.12
N PHE A 51 19.08 -7.19 -10.62
CA PHE A 51 18.57 -5.99 -9.94
C PHE A 51 17.60 -5.21 -10.84
N ASN A 52 18.00 -4.94 -12.08
CA ASN A 52 17.18 -4.18 -13.04
C ASN A 52 15.87 -4.89 -13.37
N SER A 53 15.83 -6.23 -13.36
CA SER A 53 14.60 -6.98 -13.59
C SER A 53 13.64 -7.00 -12.40
N LEU A 54 14.11 -6.66 -11.20
CA LEU A 54 13.29 -6.56 -9.99
C LEU A 54 12.72 -5.16 -9.75
N ILE A 55 13.24 -4.13 -10.43
CA ILE A 55 12.74 -2.76 -10.35
C ILE A 55 11.32 -2.69 -10.91
N PRO A 56 10.40 -1.92 -10.28
CA PRO A 56 9.06 -1.70 -10.79
C PRO A 56 9.03 -1.18 -12.24
N ASN A 57 8.17 -1.77 -13.05
CA ASN A 57 7.85 -1.26 -14.38
C ASN A 57 6.39 -0.81 -14.41
N TYR A 58 6.17 0.46 -14.27
CA TYR A 58 4.84 1.05 -14.15
C TYR A 58 3.99 0.98 -15.43
N ALA A 59 4.58 0.64 -16.57
CA ALA A 59 3.79 0.33 -17.79
C ALA A 59 2.86 -0.87 -17.60
N TYR A 60 3.10 -1.71 -16.60
CA TYR A 60 2.23 -2.84 -16.24
C TYR A 60 1.19 -2.51 -15.16
N ALA A 61 1.31 -1.36 -14.49
CA ALA A 61 0.52 -1.01 -13.31
C ALA A 61 -0.68 -0.09 -13.62
N GLU A 62 -1.08 0.04 -14.87
CA GLU A 62 -2.26 0.83 -15.25
C GLU A 62 -3.40 -0.12 -15.64
N GLN A 63 -4.30 -0.40 -14.68
CA GLN A 63 -5.52 -1.18 -14.92
C GLN A 63 -6.72 -0.27 -15.20
N VAL A 64 -6.72 0.95 -14.65
CA VAL A 64 -7.73 1.98 -14.89
C VAL A 64 -7.04 3.23 -15.44
N SER A 65 -7.38 3.61 -16.66
CA SER A 65 -6.80 4.80 -17.29
C SER A 65 -7.11 6.07 -16.50
N PHE A 66 -6.18 7.03 -16.53
CA PHE A 66 -6.44 8.38 -16.01
C PHE A 66 -7.66 9.05 -16.69
N ASN A 67 -7.88 8.74 -17.96
CA ASN A 67 -9.01 9.26 -18.75
C ASN A 67 -10.22 8.33 -18.78
N ASP A 68 -10.34 7.38 -17.84
CA ASP A 68 -11.50 6.48 -17.78
C ASP A 68 -12.79 7.32 -17.55
N PRO A 69 -13.82 7.17 -18.39
CA PRO A 69 -15.03 7.99 -18.34
C PRO A 69 -15.87 7.81 -17.07
N ASP A 70 -15.69 6.71 -16.37
CA ASP A 70 -16.42 6.40 -15.14
C ASP A 70 -15.86 7.07 -13.90
N ILE A 71 -14.72 7.79 -14.01
CA ILE A 71 -14.06 8.47 -12.89
C ILE A 71 -13.71 9.92 -13.21
N LYS A 72 -13.55 10.73 -12.16
CA LYS A 72 -13.01 12.10 -12.21
C LYS A 72 -11.83 12.18 -11.26
N ALA A 73 -10.64 12.47 -11.79
CA ALA A 73 -9.40 12.52 -11.03
C ALA A 73 -8.78 13.92 -11.05
N ASN A 74 -8.39 14.42 -9.89
CA ASN A 74 -7.69 15.69 -9.72
C ASN A 74 -6.75 15.63 -8.53
N TYR A 75 -5.94 16.65 -8.34
CA TYR A 75 -5.16 16.83 -7.11
C TYR A 75 -5.86 17.82 -6.20
N VAL A 76 -5.81 17.52 -4.90
CA VAL A 76 -6.24 18.39 -3.81
C VAL A 76 -5.09 18.63 -2.86
N GLU A 77 -5.20 19.67 -2.04
CA GLU A 77 -4.25 19.96 -0.97
C GLU A 77 -5.01 20.09 0.35
N TYR A 78 -4.38 19.64 1.43
CA TYR A 78 -4.88 19.83 2.78
C TYR A 78 -3.74 20.14 3.75
N GLU A 79 -4.06 20.84 4.85
CA GLU A 79 -3.09 21.14 5.91
C GLU A 79 -2.94 19.92 6.83
N SER A 80 -1.70 19.51 7.07
CA SER A 80 -1.35 18.45 8.01
C SER A 80 -0.87 19.04 9.32
N LYS A 81 -1.78 19.15 10.27
CA LYS A 81 -1.48 19.61 11.63
C LYS A 81 -0.52 18.61 12.31
N ASN A 82 0.53 19.12 12.93
CA ASN A 82 1.60 18.30 13.53
C ASN A 82 2.30 17.34 12.58
N GLY A 83 2.08 17.50 11.27
CA GLY A 83 2.75 16.77 10.19
C GLY A 83 3.74 17.66 9.45
N ASN A 84 3.80 17.49 8.13
CA ASN A 84 4.74 18.18 7.26
C ASN A 84 4.12 19.43 6.55
N GLY A 85 3.05 19.99 7.08
CA GLY A 85 2.38 21.18 6.54
C GLY A 85 1.42 20.82 5.40
N LYS A 86 1.54 21.46 4.26
CA LYS A 86 0.63 21.26 3.14
C LYS A 86 0.93 19.96 2.40
N ILE A 87 -0.05 19.07 2.36
CA ILE A 87 0.03 17.77 1.70
C ILE A 87 -0.81 17.76 0.44
N LYS A 88 -0.20 17.33 -0.67
CA LYS A 88 -0.87 17.11 -1.94
C LYS A 88 -1.40 15.68 -2.00
N GLY A 89 -2.66 15.50 -2.35
CA GLY A 89 -3.30 14.19 -2.50
C GLY A 89 -3.90 14.02 -3.90
N TYR A 90 -3.83 12.81 -4.43
CA TYR A 90 -4.54 12.43 -5.64
C TYR A 90 -5.95 12.01 -5.25
N PHE A 91 -6.92 12.82 -5.67
CA PHE A 91 -8.34 12.65 -5.33
C PHE A 91 -9.11 12.15 -6.54
N VAL A 92 -9.79 11.02 -6.39
CA VAL A 92 -10.54 10.39 -7.46
C VAL A 92 -11.94 10.07 -6.97
N LYS A 93 -12.94 10.40 -7.77
CA LYS A 93 -14.33 10.07 -7.47
C LYS A 93 -15.05 9.44 -8.67
N PRO A 94 -16.07 8.59 -8.44
CA PRO A 94 -16.93 8.12 -9.52
C PRO A 94 -17.55 9.29 -10.27
N SER A 95 -17.63 9.20 -11.61
CA SER A 95 -18.25 10.25 -12.42
C SER A 95 -19.74 10.45 -12.11
N LYS A 96 -20.40 9.37 -11.66
CA LYS A 96 -21.83 9.33 -11.26
C LYS A 96 -21.98 9.24 -9.73
N ALA A 97 -21.07 9.83 -8.96
CA ALA A 97 -21.22 9.87 -7.51
C ALA A 97 -22.49 10.62 -7.11
N ASN A 98 -23.26 10.04 -6.20
CA ASN A 98 -24.37 10.72 -5.52
C ASN A 98 -23.80 11.78 -4.54
N ASP A 99 -24.66 12.65 -4.03
CA ASP A 99 -24.28 13.80 -3.20
C ASP A 99 -23.42 13.46 -1.96
N LYS A 100 -23.46 12.23 -1.47
CA LYS A 100 -22.63 11.76 -0.36
C LYS A 100 -22.21 10.31 -0.57
N THR A 101 -20.95 10.10 -0.85
CA THR A 101 -20.37 8.80 -1.17
C THR A 101 -19.36 8.37 -0.10
N ALA A 102 -19.30 7.09 0.21
CA ALA A 102 -18.25 6.55 1.10
C ALA A 102 -16.86 6.76 0.50
N ALA A 103 -15.86 6.95 1.35
CA ALA A 103 -14.52 7.23 0.87
C ALA A 103 -13.47 6.26 1.43
N VAL A 104 -12.37 6.13 0.70
CA VAL A 104 -11.23 5.27 1.07
C VAL A 104 -9.94 6.09 0.99
N LEU A 105 -9.20 6.11 2.09
CA LEU A 105 -7.83 6.61 2.12
C LEU A 105 -6.89 5.52 1.59
N VAL A 106 -6.19 5.81 0.50
CA VAL A 106 -5.25 4.91 -0.16
C VAL A 106 -3.82 5.29 0.21
N ILE A 107 -3.10 4.40 0.89
CA ILE A 107 -1.81 4.72 1.52
C ILE A 107 -0.69 3.99 0.81
N HIS A 108 0.29 4.77 0.32
CA HIS A 108 1.41 4.27 -0.48
C HIS A 108 2.44 3.47 0.32
N GLU A 109 3.28 2.75 -0.42
CA GLU A 109 4.45 2.04 0.09
C GLU A 109 5.52 3.05 0.61
N ASN A 110 6.73 2.60 0.88
CA ASN A 110 7.84 3.44 1.38
C ASN A 110 8.56 4.26 0.28
N ARG A 111 7.82 4.79 -0.71
CA ARG A 111 8.40 5.42 -1.92
C ARG A 111 7.65 6.64 -2.42
N GLY A 112 6.60 7.07 -1.70
CA GLY A 112 5.72 8.16 -2.14
C GLY A 112 4.61 7.70 -3.09
N LEU A 113 3.87 8.68 -3.59
CA LEU A 113 2.69 8.48 -4.43
C LEU A 113 3.09 8.11 -5.88
N ASN A 114 3.51 6.88 -6.09
CA ASN A 114 3.92 6.35 -7.39
C ASN A 114 2.73 6.03 -8.31
N PRO A 115 2.96 5.71 -9.61
CA PRO A 115 1.89 5.38 -10.56
C PRO A 115 1.01 4.21 -10.15
N TYR A 116 1.55 3.18 -9.48
CA TYR A 116 0.78 2.04 -8.99
C TYR A 116 -0.28 2.48 -7.95
N ILE A 117 0.10 3.30 -6.98
CA ILE A 117 -0.85 3.78 -5.95
C ILE A 117 -1.92 4.70 -6.54
N LYS A 118 -1.55 5.52 -7.55
CA LYS A 118 -2.54 6.32 -8.29
C LYS A 118 -3.55 5.43 -9.03
N ASP A 119 -3.09 4.33 -9.60
CA ASP A 119 -3.99 3.37 -10.25
C ASP A 119 -4.89 2.66 -9.24
N VAL A 120 -4.37 2.29 -8.06
CA VAL A 120 -5.20 1.74 -6.97
C VAL A 120 -6.31 2.73 -6.57
N ALA A 121 -6.00 4.03 -6.45
CA ALA A 121 -7.02 5.05 -6.17
C ALA A 121 -8.10 5.12 -7.27
N ARG A 122 -7.72 4.98 -8.55
CA ARG A 122 -8.68 4.90 -9.66
C ARG A 122 -9.52 3.62 -9.60
N ARG A 123 -8.93 2.47 -9.24
CA ARG A 123 -9.67 1.20 -9.03
C ARG A 123 -10.71 1.32 -7.92
N ILE A 124 -10.37 2.00 -6.81
CA ILE A 124 -11.31 2.31 -5.72
C ILE A 124 -12.47 3.19 -6.24
N ALA A 125 -12.16 4.21 -7.02
CA ALA A 125 -13.19 5.08 -7.58
C ALA A 125 -14.08 4.34 -8.59
N LYS A 126 -13.52 3.44 -9.39
CA LYS A 126 -14.28 2.58 -10.32
C LYS A 126 -15.18 1.59 -9.59
N ALA A 127 -14.84 1.22 -8.36
CA ALA A 127 -15.69 0.40 -7.48
C ALA A 127 -16.78 1.20 -6.74
N GLY A 128 -16.90 2.51 -7.01
CA GLY A 128 -17.98 3.33 -6.47
C GLY A 128 -17.66 4.16 -5.23
N PHE A 129 -16.41 4.18 -4.78
CA PHE A 129 -15.96 4.95 -3.60
C PHE A 129 -15.18 6.20 -4.00
N ILE A 130 -15.23 7.25 -3.20
CA ILE A 130 -14.25 8.34 -3.31
C ILE A 130 -12.90 7.81 -2.82
N ALA A 131 -11.81 8.13 -3.52
CA ALA A 131 -10.45 7.77 -3.11
C ALA A 131 -9.59 9.01 -2.90
N LEU A 132 -8.84 9.06 -1.82
CA LEU A 132 -7.75 10.01 -1.60
C LEU A 132 -6.46 9.23 -1.42
N ALA A 133 -5.46 9.51 -2.25
CA ALA A 133 -4.10 9.00 -2.08
C ALA A 133 -3.14 10.17 -1.81
N PRO A 134 -2.81 10.44 -0.53
CA PRO A 134 -1.84 11.47 -0.17
C PRO A 134 -0.44 11.15 -0.68
N ASP A 135 0.32 12.17 -1.07
CA ASP A 135 1.75 12.04 -1.33
C ASP A 135 2.53 12.41 -0.06
N GLY A 136 2.97 11.42 0.69
CA GLY A 136 3.78 11.61 1.89
C GLY A 136 5.13 12.30 1.63
N LEU A 137 5.51 12.49 0.35
CA LEU A 137 6.71 13.23 -0.04
C LEU A 137 6.42 14.70 -0.36
N SER A 138 5.20 15.21 -0.14
CA SER A 138 4.77 16.56 -0.50
C SER A 138 5.72 17.65 0.01
N SER A 139 6.20 17.54 1.26
CA SER A 139 7.15 18.50 1.86
C SER A 139 8.53 18.52 1.19
N LEU A 140 8.85 17.50 0.39
CA LEU A 140 10.11 17.37 -0.36
C LEU A 140 9.90 17.53 -1.88
N GLY A 141 8.75 18.07 -2.31
CA GLY A 141 8.40 18.28 -3.72
C GLY A 141 7.57 17.16 -4.35
N GLY A 142 7.20 16.12 -3.59
CA GLY A 142 6.40 14.98 -4.05
C GLY A 142 7.23 13.84 -4.64
N TYR A 143 6.52 12.85 -5.18
CA TYR A 143 7.16 11.66 -5.78
C TYR A 143 8.10 12.04 -6.94
N PRO A 144 9.39 11.66 -6.90
CA PRO A 144 10.42 12.17 -7.82
C PRO A 144 10.43 11.48 -9.20
N GLY A 145 9.48 10.61 -9.50
CA GLY A 145 9.40 9.88 -10.77
C GLY A 145 10.14 8.54 -10.79
N ASN A 146 10.84 8.18 -9.72
CA ASN A 146 11.46 6.85 -9.56
C ASN A 146 11.49 6.42 -8.09
N ASP A 147 11.44 5.12 -7.86
CA ASP A 147 11.31 4.54 -6.52
C ASP A 147 12.57 4.63 -5.67
N ALA A 148 13.76 4.65 -6.28
CA ALA A 148 15.02 4.70 -5.54
C ALA A 148 15.17 6.06 -4.84
N ASP A 149 14.90 7.13 -5.55
CA ASP A 149 14.90 8.49 -5.00
C ASP A 149 13.70 8.69 -4.04
N GLY A 150 12.50 8.20 -4.39
CA GLY A 150 11.34 8.24 -3.52
C GLY A 150 11.60 7.60 -2.16
N LYS A 151 12.21 6.41 -2.14
CA LYS A 151 12.65 5.74 -0.91
C LYS A 151 13.66 6.58 -0.12
N THR A 152 14.67 7.14 -0.81
CA THR A 152 15.70 7.99 -0.19
C THR A 152 15.08 9.25 0.41
N MET A 153 14.12 9.86 -0.27
CA MET A 153 13.38 11.02 0.23
C MET A 153 12.55 10.67 1.45
N GLN A 154 11.76 9.59 1.39
CA GLN A 154 10.91 9.17 2.50
C GLN A 154 11.73 8.85 3.76
N SER A 155 12.92 8.25 3.62
CA SER A 155 13.79 7.94 4.77
C SER A 155 14.34 9.19 5.50
N LYS A 156 14.20 10.38 4.93
CA LYS A 156 14.61 11.67 5.53
C LYS A 156 13.48 12.37 6.27
N ILE A 157 12.24 11.91 6.08
CA ILE A 157 11.07 12.50 6.73
C ILE A 157 10.94 11.92 8.13
N ASP A 158 10.61 12.76 9.11
CA ASP A 158 10.26 12.30 10.44
C ASP A 158 9.04 11.36 10.38
N ASN A 159 9.18 10.16 10.94
CA ASN A 159 8.17 9.12 10.84
C ASN A 159 6.83 9.50 11.50
N GLN A 160 6.87 10.27 12.60
CA GLN A 160 5.64 10.69 13.27
C GLN A 160 4.93 11.78 12.46
N LYS A 161 5.67 12.72 11.88
CA LYS A 161 5.09 13.72 10.99
C LYS A 161 4.49 13.09 9.73
N LEU A 162 5.18 12.12 9.14
CA LEU A 162 4.65 11.38 7.98
C LEU A 162 3.38 10.60 8.34
N LEU A 163 3.32 10.00 9.52
CA LEU A 163 2.11 9.34 10.01
C LEU A 163 0.96 10.34 10.19
N ASN A 164 1.25 11.52 10.75
CA ASN A 164 0.27 12.59 10.91
C ASN A 164 -0.25 13.12 9.56
N ASP A 165 0.57 13.11 8.50
CA ASP A 165 0.12 13.48 7.17
C ASP A 165 -1.02 12.59 6.67
N PHE A 166 -0.94 11.28 6.90
CA PHE A 166 -2.01 10.34 6.57
C PHE A 166 -3.21 10.45 7.52
N PHE A 167 -2.98 10.73 8.79
CA PHE A 167 -4.03 10.96 9.77
C PHE A 167 -4.88 12.19 9.38
N ASN A 168 -4.23 13.28 9.01
CA ASN A 168 -4.94 14.45 8.49
C ASN A 168 -5.60 14.21 7.13
N GLY A 169 -5.10 13.27 6.33
CA GLY A 169 -5.78 12.78 5.13
C GLY A 169 -7.11 12.07 5.44
N PHE A 170 -7.17 11.28 6.52
CA PHE A 170 -8.43 10.72 7.02
C PHE A 170 -9.37 11.84 7.49
N GLU A 171 -8.89 12.81 8.28
CA GLU A 171 -9.70 13.93 8.75
C GLU A 171 -10.22 14.78 7.60
N PHE A 172 -9.41 15.01 6.56
CA PHE A 172 -9.83 15.69 5.34
C PHE A 172 -11.01 14.97 4.69
N LEU A 173 -10.93 13.64 4.49
CA LEU A 173 -12.04 12.86 3.93
C LEU A 173 -13.26 12.86 4.84
N TYR A 174 -13.07 12.71 6.14
CA TYR A 174 -14.17 12.69 7.11
C TYR A 174 -14.98 14.00 7.13
N ASN A 175 -14.32 15.13 6.85
CA ASN A 175 -14.93 16.45 6.82
C ASN A 175 -15.26 16.94 5.41
N HIS A 176 -14.95 16.18 4.36
CA HIS A 176 -15.18 16.59 2.99
C HIS A 176 -16.69 16.55 2.64
N SER A 177 -17.17 17.58 1.94
CA SER A 177 -18.60 17.75 1.61
C SER A 177 -19.19 16.59 0.81
N ASP A 178 -18.40 15.97 -0.06
CA ASP A 178 -18.84 14.88 -0.96
C ASP A 178 -18.91 13.53 -0.23
N THR A 179 -18.45 13.42 1.03
CA THR A 179 -18.45 12.14 1.74
C THR A 179 -19.63 11.96 2.68
N ASN A 180 -20.07 10.73 2.87
CA ASN A 180 -21.07 10.34 3.86
C ASN A 180 -20.47 10.07 5.26
N LYS A 181 -19.19 10.41 5.46
CA LYS A 181 -18.39 10.15 6.68
C LYS A 181 -18.10 8.66 6.96
N LYS A 182 -18.48 7.76 6.08
CA LYS A 182 -18.03 6.36 6.13
C LYS A 182 -16.69 6.28 5.41
N ILE A 183 -15.62 6.21 6.19
CA ILE A 183 -14.25 6.24 5.66
C ILE A 183 -13.56 4.92 5.93
N GLY A 184 -13.08 4.29 4.86
CA GLY A 184 -12.18 3.14 4.93
C GLY A 184 -10.72 3.54 4.70
N SER A 185 -9.80 2.63 5.00
CA SER A 185 -8.40 2.75 4.61
C SER A 185 -7.90 1.49 3.92
N VAL A 186 -7.08 1.65 2.89
CA VAL A 186 -6.30 0.58 2.27
C VAL A 186 -4.86 1.04 2.11
N GLY A 187 -3.91 0.20 2.47
CA GLY A 187 -2.51 0.58 2.39
C GLY A 187 -1.60 -0.61 2.17
N PHE A 188 -0.46 -0.36 1.56
CA PHE A 188 0.46 -1.36 1.08
C PHE A 188 1.82 -1.20 1.76
N CYS A 189 2.41 -2.27 2.26
CA CYS A 189 3.72 -2.24 2.91
C CYS A 189 3.75 -1.26 4.10
N TYR A 190 4.49 -0.15 4.01
CA TYR A 190 4.44 0.96 4.97
C TYR A 190 3.00 1.43 5.19
N GLY A 191 2.26 1.64 4.10
CA GLY A 191 0.85 2.04 4.16
C GLY A 191 -0.05 1.03 4.85
N GLY A 192 0.25 -0.26 4.79
CA GLY A 192 -0.46 -1.28 5.57
C GLY A 192 -0.25 -1.10 7.07
N GLY A 193 0.97 -0.72 7.50
CA GLY A 193 1.24 -0.32 8.88
C GLY A 193 0.46 0.93 9.29
N VAL A 194 0.37 1.92 8.40
CA VAL A 194 -0.44 3.15 8.65
C VAL A 194 -1.93 2.81 8.78
N CYS A 195 -2.46 1.86 8.00
CA CYS A 195 -3.85 1.37 8.17
C CYS A 195 -4.11 0.83 9.58
N ASN A 196 -3.19 0.04 10.12
CA ASN A 196 -3.28 -0.45 11.50
C ASN A 196 -3.19 0.71 12.52
N ALA A 197 -2.32 1.68 12.30
CA ALA A 197 -2.20 2.86 13.15
C ALA A 197 -3.47 3.74 13.12
N LEU A 198 -4.10 3.92 11.95
CA LEU A 198 -5.38 4.61 11.81
C LEU A 198 -6.49 3.90 12.58
N ALA A 199 -6.56 2.57 12.51
CA ALA A 199 -7.56 1.78 13.25
C ALA A 199 -7.41 1.93 14.77
N VAL A 200 -6.18 2.14 15.27
CA VAL A 200 -5.90 2.44 16.68
C VAL A 200 -6.28 3.88 17.05
N ALA A 201 -5.97 4.84 16.16
CA ALA A 201 -6.11 6.26 16.44
C ALA A 201 -7.55 6.79 16.30
N TYR A 202 -8.31 6.25 15.33
CA TYR A 202 -9.62 6.79 14.95
C TYR A 202 -10.74 5.76 15.18
N PRO A 203 -11.52 5.89 16.26
CA PRO A 203 -12.72 5.07 16.48
C PRO A 203 -13.78 5.22 15.38
N GLU A 204 -13.76 6.33 14.66
CA GLU A 204 -14.66 6.67 13.54
C GLU A 204 -14.29 5.98 12.23
N LEU A 205 -13.10 5.39 12.12
CA LEU A 205 -12.70 4.62 10.94
C LEU A 205 -13.67 3.46 10.73
N SER A 206 -14.28 3.38 9.57
CA SER A 206 -15.36 2.42 9.30
C SER A 206 -14.86 1.07 8.79
N ALA A 207 -13.64 1.00 8.22
CA ALA A 207 -13.00 -0.23 7.76
C ALA A 207 -11.49 -0.02 7.56
N SER A 208 -10.66 -1.05 7.81
CA SER A 208 -9.22 -0.98 7.58
C SER A 208 -8.70 -2.22 6.86
N VAL A 209 -7.96 -2.00 5.77
CA VAL A 209 -7.45 -3.08 4.90
C VAL A 209 -5.94 -2.94 4.71
N PRO A 210 -5.13 -3.44 5.65
CA PRO A 210 -3.68 -3.49 5.50
C PRO A 210 -3.23 -4.66 4.63
N PHE A 211 -2.44 -4.35 3.58
CA PHE A 211 -1.70 -5.32 2.79
C PHE A 211 -0.25 -5.40 3.25
N TYR A 212 0.18 -6.59 3.65
CA TYR A 212 1.56 -6.90 4.08
C TYR A 212 2.22 -5.77 4.89
N GLY A 213 1.47 -5.19 5.81
CA GLY A 213 1.90 -4.11 6.69
C GLY A 213 2.27 -4.59 8.09
N SER A 214 3.10 -3.81 8.79
CA SER A 214 3.39 -4.05 10.21
C SER A 214 2.13 -3.94 11.06
N GLN A 215 2.06 -4.78 12.08
CA GLN A 215 0.95 -4.81 13.03
C GLN A 215 0.96 -3.59 13.95
N ALA A 216 -0.20 -3.26 14.52
CA ALA A 216 -0.26 -2.36 15.67
C ALA A 216 0.40 -3.03 16.88
N LYS A 217 0.83 -2.22 17.84
CA LYS A 217 1.32 -2.74 19.12
C LYS A 217 0.21 -3.47 19.88
N VAL A 218 0.56 -4.56 20.56
CA VAL A 218 -0.40 -5.38 21.31
C VAL A 218 -1.18 -4.57 22.33
N GLU A 219 -0.50 -3.67 23.02
CA GLU A 219 -1.10 -2.78 24.03
C GLU A 219 -2.11 -1.78 23.45
N ASP A 220 -2.03 -1.49 22.14
CA ASP A 220 -2.94 -0.55 21.47
C ASP A 220 -4.19 -1.23 20.89
N VAL A 221 -4.18 -2.57 20.76
CA VAL A 221 -5.30 -3.35 20.20
C VAL A 221 -6.65 -3.07 20.87
N PRO A 222 -6.75 -2.87 22.18
CA PRO A 222 -8.04 -2.52 22.83
C PRO A 222 -8.73 -1.30 22.24
N ARG A 223 -7.98 -0.35 21.67
CA ARG A 223 -8.48 0.90 21.09
C ARG A 223 -9.15 0.71 19.73
N ILE A 224 -8.83 -0.36 18.99
CA ILE A 224 -9.36 -0.62 17.65
C ILE A 224 -10.88 -0.82 17.73
N LYS A 225 -11.62 -0.05 16.92
CA LYS A 225 -13.07 -0.18 16.73
C LYS A 225 -13.44 -0.66 15.33
N ALA A 226 -12.67 -0.21 14.34
CA ALA A 226 -12.88 -0.58 12.94
C ALA A 226 -12.76 -2.09 12.72
N PRO A 227 -13.62 -2.71 11.90
CA PRO A 227 -13.35 -4.04 11.37
C PRO A 227 -12.07 -4.03 10.52
N LEU A 228 -11.30 -5.13 10.60
CA LEU A 228 -10.02 -5.28 9.91
C LEU A 228 -10.10 -6.41 8.88
N LEU A 229 -9.58 -6.17 7.68
CA LEU A 229 -9.30 -7.20 6.67
C LEU A 229 -7.79 -7.22 6.38
N LEU A 230 -7.10 -8.23 6.88
CA LEU A 230 -5.64 -8.32 6.89
C LEU A 230 -5.16 -9.24 5.76
N HIS A 231 -4.31 -8.73 4.87
CA HIS A 231 -3.73 -9.49 3.76
C HIS A 231 -2.23 -9.71 3.98
N TYR A 232 -1.83 -10.94 4.25
CA TYR A 232 -0.43 -11.34 4.47
C TYR A 232 0.07 -12.22 3.31
N ALA A 233 1.35 -12.11 3.00
CA ALA A 233 2.05 -12.99 2.07
C ALA A 233 2.76 -14.11 2.86
N GLU A 234 2.62 -15.38 2.44
CA GLU A 234 3.20 -16.51 3.18
C GLU A 234 4.72 -16.40 3.35
N LEU A 235 5.41 -15.92 2.29
CA LEU A 235 6.86 -15.83 2.24
C LEU A 235 7.42 -14.50 2.80
N ASP A 236 6.61 -13.71 3.52
CA ASP A 236 7.03 -12.45 4.15
C ASP A 236 7.32 -12.67 5.65
N GLU A 237 8.44 -13.34 5.95
CA GLU A 237 8.82 -13.65 7.33
C GLU A 237 8.90 -12.40 8.21
N ARG A 238 9.37 -11.28 7.64
CA ARG A 238 9.55 -10.01 8.36
C ARG A 238 8.25 -9.48 8.94
N ILE A 239 7.17 -9.53 8.17
CA ILE A 239 5.85 -9.08 8.61
C ILE A 239 5.16 -10.17 9.43
N ASN A 240 5.24 -11.42 8.97
CA ASN A 240 4.51 -12.52 9.58
C ASN A 240 5.00 -12.84 11.00
N LYS A 241 6.24 -12.50 11.34
CA LYS A 241 6.80 -12.68 12.70
C LYS A 241 5.94 -12.04 13.79
N GLY A 242 5.30 -10.89 13.52
CA GLY A 242 4.45 -10.20 14.49
C GLY A 242 3.00 -10.67 14.50
N TRP A 243 2.59 -11.49 13.51
CA TRP A 243 1.21 -11.89 13.36
C TRP A 243 0.65 -12.72 14.55
N PRO A 244 1.36 -13.73 15.10
CA PRO A 244 0.81 -14.55 16.18
C PRO A 244 0.41 -13.73 17.42
N ASP A 245 1.26 -12.79 17.84
CA ASP A 245 1.00 -11.92 18.99
C ASP A 245 -0.16 -10.96 18.71
N TYR A 246 -0.20 -10.39 17.50
CA TYR A 246 -1.26 -9.48 17.09
C TYR A 246 -2.61 -10.21 16.99
N GLU A 247 -2.64 -11.41 16.41
CA GLU A 247 -3.85 -12.23 16.36
C GLU A 247 -4.36 -12.62 17.75
N ALA A 248 -3.46 -13.02 18.65
CA ALA A 248 -3.81 -13.32 20.03
C ALA A 248 -4.45 -12.12 20.73
N ALA A 249 -3.88 -10.91 20.53
CA ALA A 249 -4.43 -9.67 21.07
C ALA A 249 -5.80 -9.30 20.48
N LEU A 250 -5.99 -9.47 19.16
CA LEU A 250 -7.28 -9.25 18.50
C LEU A 250 -8.36 -10.18 19.05
N LYS A 251 -8.04 -11.47 19.23
CA LYS A 251 -8.94 -12.46 19.83
C LYS A 251 -9.28 -12.13 21.27
N ALA A 252 -8.28 -11.85 22.11
CA ALA A 252 -8.47 -11.53 23.53
C ALA A 252 -9.37 -10.30 23.72
N ASN A 253 -9.26 -9.32 22.82
CA ASN A 253 -10.06 -8.09 22.85
C ASN A 253 -11.34 -8.17 22.00
N LYS A 254 -11.72 -9.35 21.49
CA LYS A 254 -12.95 -9.61 20.72
C LYS A 254 -13.10 -8.64 19.54
N LYS A 255 -11.98 -8.36 18.83
CA LYS A 255 -12.00 -7.46 17.67
C LYS A 255 -12.60 -8.14 16.45
N ASN A 256 -13.29 -7.35 15.62
CA ASN A 256 -13.82 -7.82 14.36
C ASN A 256 -12.69 -7.81 13.31
N TYR A 257 -12.19 -8.98 12.93
CA TYR A 257 -11.14 -9.09 11.93
C TYR A 257 -11.28 -10.35 11.08
N THR A 258 -10.75 -10.28 9.88
CA THR A 258 -10.50 -11.43 9.00
C THR A 258 -9.07 -11.31 8.48
N ALA A 259 -8.31 -12.41 8.54
CA ALA A 259 -6.95 -12.46 8.03
C ALA A 259 -6.82 -13.52 6.94
N HIS A 260 -6.10 -13.20 5.88
CA HIS A 260 -5.77 -14.10 4.79
C HIS A 260 -4.26 -14.15 4.58
N ILE A 261 -3.69 -15.36 4.61
CA ILE A 261 -2.29 -15.61 4.26
C ILE A 261 -2.27 -16.25 2.86
N TYR A 262 -1.69 -15.55 1.89
CA TYR A 262 -1.66 -15.95 0.49
C TYR A 262 -0.46 -16.86 0.22
N LYS A 263 -0.75 -18.13 -0.08
CA LYS A 263 0.26 -19.17 -0.25
C LYS A 263 1.19 -18.90 -1.42
N GLY A 264 2.48 -19.09 -1.21
CA GLY A 264 3.54 -18.89 -2.22
C GLY A 264 3.78 -17.42 -2.60
N CYS A 265 3.11 -16.47 -1.95
CA CYS A 265 3.27 -15.04 -2.23
C CYS A 265 4.42 -14.43 -1.43
N ASN A 266 5.14 -13.52 -2.08
CA ASN A 266 6.14 -12.66 -1.47
C ASN A 266 5.55 -11.32 -1.02
N HIS A 267 6.28 -10.60 -0.16
CA HIS A 267 5.97 -9.21 0.15
C HIS A 267 5.76 -8.38 -1.14
N GLY A 268 4.67 -7.61 -1.22
CA GLY A 268 4.35 -6.82 -2.41
C GLY A 268 3.63 -7.60 -3.52
N PHE A 269 3.03 -8.76 -3.24
CA PHE A 269 2.36 -9.62 -4.22
C PHE A 269 1.22 -8.94 -4.99
N HIS A 270 0.62 -7.89 -4.43
CA HIS A 270 -0.45 -7.14 -5.09
C HIS A 270 0.07 -6.08 -6.07
N ASN A 271 1.34 -5.69 -5.98
CA ASN A 271 1.91 -4.64 -6.83
C ASN A 271 2.26 -5.16 -8.22
N ASP A 272 1.38 -4.88 -9.18
CA ASP A 272 1.48 -5.35 -10.57
C ASP A 272 2.59 -4.67 -11.39
N SER A 273 3.33 -3.73 -10.84
CA SER A 273 4.54 -3.17 -11.47
C SER A 273 5.78 -4.03 -11.27
N THR A 274 5.77 -5.00 -10.35
CA THR A 274 6.94 -5.78 -9.94
C THR A 274 6.85 -7.25 -10.36
N PRO A 275 7.98 -7.99 -10.47
CA PRO A 275 7.95 -9.43 -10.69
C PRO A 275 7.35 -10.24 -9.53
N ARG A 276 7.26 -9.66 -8.32
CA ARG A 276 6.63 -10.32 -7.15
C ARG A 276 5.11 -10.37 -7.23
N TYR A 277 4.52 -9.74 -8.24
CA TYR A 277 3.09 -9.77 -8.49
C TYR A 277 2.60 -11.19 -8.74
N ASP A 278 1.63 -11.62 -7.94
CA ASP A 278 0.88 -12.85 -8.17
C ASP A 278 -0.56 -12.48 -8.57
N LYS A 279 -0.85 -12.57 -9.88
CA LYS A 279 -2.14 -12.14 -10.41
C LYS A 279 -3.32 -12.82 -9.72
N THR A 280 -3.26 -14.13 -9.54
CA THR A 280 -4.38 -14.90 -8.97
C THR A 280 -4.68 -14.47 -7.54
N ASN A 281 -3.64 -14.34 -6.72
CA ASN A 281 -3.80 -13.94 -5.33
C ASN A 281 -4.08 -12.46 -5.18
N ALA A 282 -3.52 -11.61 -6.05
CA ALA A 282 -3.81 -10.16 -6.07
C ALA A 282 -5.28 -9.88 -6.45
N ASP A 283 -5.79 -10.54 -7.48
CA ASP A 283 -7.20 -10.41 -7.90
C ASP A 283 -8.15 -10.90 -6.79
N LEU A 284 -7.81 -12.02 -6.12
CA LEU A 284 -8.59 -12.52 -4.99
C LEU A 284 -8.57 -11.58 -3.80
N ALA A 285 -7.40 -11.04 -3.45
CA ALA A 285 -7.26 -10.07 -2.36
C ALA A 285 -8.02 -8.77 -2.67
N TRP A 286 -7.95 -8.29 -3.92
CA TRP A 286 -8.68 -7.12 -4.36
C TRP A 286 -10.20 -7.32 -4.29
N LYS A 287 -10.71 -8.44 -4.80
CA LYS A 287 -12.13 -8.79 -4.69
C LYS A 287 -12.60 -8.77 -3.23
N ARG A 288 -11.87 -9.42 -2.33
CA ARG A 288 -12.17 -9.42 -0.88
C ARG A 288 -12.17 -8.01 -0.29
N THR A 289 -11.23 -7.17 -0.75
CA THR A 289 -11.14 -5.76 -0.31
C THR A 289 -12.38 -4.97 -0.70
N ILE A 290 -12.83 -5.08 -1.95
CA ILE A 290 -14.02 -4.36 -2.42
C ILE A 290 -15.28 -4.86 -1.71
N GLU A 291 -15.49 -6.18 -1.63
CA GLU A 291 -16.61 -6.78 -0.90
C GLU A 291 -16.63 -6.35 0.58
N PHE A 292 -15.45 -6.22 1.20
CA PHE A 292 -15.33 -5.75 2.57
C PHE A 292 -15.70 -4.27 2.72
N PHE A 293 -15.31 -3.42 1.78
CA PHE A 293 -15.73 -2.01 1.77
C PHE A 293 -17.22 -1.86 1.49
N GLU A 294 -17.79 -2.60 0.54
CA GLU A 294 -19.22 -2.61 0.29
C GLU A 294 -20.02 -2.96 1.55
N LYS A 295 -19.58 -3.98 2.28
CA LYS A 295 -20.23 -4.42 3.53
C LYS A 295 -20.17 -3.38 4.66
N ASN A 296 -19.06 -2.61 4.77
CA ASN A 296 -18.81 -1.78 5.96
C ASN A 296 -18.99 -0.28 5.73
N LEU A 297 -19.01 0.17 4.47
CA LEU A 297 -19.08 1.59 4.11
C LEU A 297 -20.38 1.99 3.43
N VAL A 298 -21.13 1.02 2.90
CA VAL A 298 -22.41 1.28 2.19
C VAL A 298 -23.66 0.97 3.03
#